data_4b21f4c3f0cff4c40c583084f211d86d
#
_entry.id   4b21f4c3f0cff4c40c583084f211d86d
#
_cell.length_a   1.000
_cell.length_b   1.000
_cell.length_c   1.000
_cell.angle_alpha   90.00
_cell.angle_beta   90.00
_cell.angle_gamma   90.00
#
_symmetry.space_group_name_H-M   'P 1'
#
loop_
_entity.id
_entity.type
_entity.pdbx_description
1 polymer ?
#
loop_
_entity_poly.entity_id
_entity_poly.type
_entity_poly.pdbx_seq_one_letter_code
_entity_poly.pdbx_strand_id
1 'polypeptide(L)'
;GHDGHTTMGIAVCNWIQENLDQFCGTIKVVFQPAEEGVRGARPMTETGIFDDVDFFFGNHLGFNLPTGTISPEPGVFLASTKLDATFTGLAAHSGADPQKGKNALLAGAAAALAIHGITRPIGEVTALNVGTLVAGQGRNVVAPNAFMQLEVRGETEELNAYMRDQAIRKIKASADMYDCQVDIVKAGEATEFKPDQEAIELAYIAARNVTTEELARPLGLKLGSEDCTIMLRRVQQHGGKGTF
;
A
#
# COMPACT_ATOMS: atom_id res chain seq x y z
N GLY A 1 -10.23 11.37 8.88
CA GLY A 1 -9.07 11.72 8.10
C GLY A 1 -9.39 11.96 6.64
N HIS A 2 -9.69 10.94 5.86
CA HIS A 2 -9.83 11.05 4.39
C HIS A 2 -11.04 11.87 3.92
N ASP A 3 -12.04 12.07 4.75
CA ASP A 3 -13.12 13.05 4.54
C ASP A 3 -12.57 14.49 4.39
N GLY A 4 -11.53 14.83 5.15
CA GLY A 4 -10.82 16.08 5.02
C GLY A 4 -10.11 16.24 3.66
N HIS A 5 -9.50 15.17 3.12
CA HIS A 5 -8.89 15.19 1.78
C HIS A 5 -9.95 15.48 0.70
N THR A 6 -11.12 14.83 0.80
CA THR A 6 -12.24 15.08 -0.12
C THR A 6 -12.72 16.54 -0.02
N THR A 7 -12.82 17.08 1.20
CA THR A 7 -13.22 18.48 1.42
C THR A 7 -12.21 19.45 0.82
N MET A 8 -10.90 19.21 0.97
CA MET A 8 -9.86 20.01 0.31
C MET A 8 -9.98 19.95 -1.22
N GLY A 9 -10.18 18.77 -1.79
CA GLY A 9 -10.37 18.60 -3.23
C GLY A 9 -11.58 19.38 -3.76
N ILE A 10 -12.72 19.36 -3.05
CA ILE A 10 -13.91 20.13 -3.40
C ILE A 10 -13.62 21.65 -3.34
N ALA A 11 -12.92 22.10 -2.30
CA ALA A 11 -12.55 23.52 -2.17
C ALA A 11 -11.65 23.97 -3.34
N VAL A 12 -10.69 23.13 -3.74
CA VAL A 12 -9.82 23.38 -4.90
C VAL A 12 -10.66 23.46 -6.19
N CYS A 13 -11.62 22.54 -6.41
CA CYS A 13 -12.52 22.58 -7.57
C CYS A 13 -13.29 23.90 -7.64
N ASN A 14 -13.88 24.33 -6.52
CA ASN A 14 -14.63 25.60 -6.45
C ASN A 14 -13.73 26.79 -6.77
N TRP A 15 -12.54 26.84 -6.18
CA TRP A 15 -11.60 27.92 -6.42
C TRP A 15 -11.14 27.96 -7.88
N ILE A 16 -10.85 26.80 -8.51
CA ILE A 16 -10.51 26.73 -9.93
C ILE A 16 -11.66 27.28 -10.79
N GLN A 17 -12.90 26.90 -10.49
CA GLN A 17 -14.07 27.35 -11.24
C GLN A 17 -14.26 28.86 -11.16
N GLU A 18 -13.99 29.50 -10.03
CA GLU A 18 -14.06 30.94 -9.82
C GLU A 18 -12.92 31.72 -10.49
N ASN A 19 -11.83 31.05 -10.86
CA ASN A 19 -10.60 31.65 -11.37
C ASN A 19 -10.14 31.05 -12.70
N LEU A 20 -11.06 30.54 -13.53
CA LEU A 20 -10.73 29.85 -14.80
C LEU A 20 -9.92 30.70 -15.78
N ASP A 21 -10.13 32.02 -15.76
CA ASP A 21 -9.42 32.99 -16.60
C ASP A 21 -7.93 33.18 -16.23
N GLN A 22 -7.52 32.69 -15.07
CA GLN A 22 -6.13 32.75 -14.57
C GLN A 22 -5.29 31.53 -14.97
N PHE A 23 -5.93 30.49 -15.57
CA PHE A 23 -5.26 29.22 -15.89
C PHE A 23 -5.06 29.10 -17.42
N CYS A 24 -3.90 28.52 -17.77
CA CYS A 24 -3.63 27.99 -19.09
C CYS A 24 -3.37 26.48 -18.98
N GLY A 25 -4.10 25.68 -19.77
CA GLY A 25 -3.94 24.23 -19.77
C GLY A 25 -5.11 23.49 -19.10
N THR A 26 -4.85 22.27 -18.66
CA THR A 26 -5.85 21.38 -18.05
C THR A 26 -5.49 21.08 -16.61
N ILE A 27 -6.46 21.21 -15.71
CA ILE A 27 -6.31 20.80 -14.31
C ILE A 27 -7.23 19.60 -14.07
N LYS A 28 -6.66 18.51 -13.55
CA LYS A 28 -7.38 17.30 -13.16
C LYS A 28 -7.39 17.19 -11.64
N VAL A 29 -8.56 17.29 -11.03
CA VAL A 29 -8.72 17.01 -9.59
C VAL A 29 -9.19 15.57 -9.44
N VAL A 30 -8.41 14.75 -8.74
CA VAL A 30 -8.62 13.32 -8.65
C VAL A 30 -9.09 12.93 -7.25
N PHE A 31 -10.25 12.29 -7.16
CA PHE A 31 -10.79 11.70 -5.93
C PHE A 31 -10.61 10.19 -5.98
N GLN A 32 -9.61 9.70 -5.26
CA GLN A 32 -9.23 8.29 -5.28
C GLN A 32 -10.11 7.47 -4.33
N PRO A 33 -10.71 6.34 -4.77
CA PRO A 33 -11.38 5.40 -3.90
C PRO A 33 -10.40 4.39 -3.29
N ALA A 34 -10.81 3.71 -2.22
CA ALA A 34 -10.20 2.49 -1.67
C ALA A 34 -8.70 2.60 -1.31
N GLU A 35 -8.24 3.77 -0.86
CA GLU A 35 -6.85 4.01 -0.45
C GLU A 35 -6.45 3.11 0.73
N GLU A 36 -7.29 2.94 1.76
CA GLU A 36 -7.02 2.12 2.96
C GLU A 36 -6.62 0.66 2.64
N GLY A 37 -7.05 0.18 1.46
CA GLY A 37 -6.64 -1.12 0.94
C GLY A 37 -5.42 -1.09 0.03
N VAL A 38 -4.88 0.10 -0.30
CA VAL A 38 -3.91 0.36 -1.38
C VAL A 38 -4.35 -0.28 -2.70
N ARG A 39 -5.62 -0.04 -3.08
CA ARG A 39 -6.30 -0.70 -4.20
C ARG A 39 -6.85 0.25 -5.26
N GLY A 40 -7.01 1.54 -4.93
CA GLY A 40 -7.67 2.52 -5.79
C GLY A 40 -6.78 3.07 -6.88
N ALA A 41 -5.52 3.32 -6.59
CA ALA A 41 -4.61 3.98 -7.51
C ALA A 41 -4.31 3.14 -8.77
N ARG A 42 -4.10 1.84 -8.63
CA ARG A 42 -3.76 0.96 -9.76
C ARG A 42 -4.82 0.97 -10.86
N PRO A 43 -6.11 0.68 -10.58
CA PRO A 43 -7.15 0.72 -11.60
C PRO A 43 -7.30 2.09 -12.27
N MET A 44 -7.18 3.17 -11.49
CA MET A 44 -7.24 4.54 -12.05
C MET A 44 -6.07 4.80 -13.00
N THR A 45 -4.87 4.38 -12.63
CA THR A 45 -3.66 4.53 -13.44
C THR A 45 -3.77 3.77 -14.76
N GLU A 46 -4.37 2.58 -14.75
CA GLU A 46 -4.56 1.74 -15.93
C GLU A 46 -5.55 2.35 -16.95
N THR A 47 -6.36 3.33 -16.56
CA THR A 47 -7.22 4.05 -17.51
C THR A 47 -6.46 5.01 -18.43
N GLY A 48 -5.19 5.31 -18.13
CA GLY A 48 -4.38 6.28 -18.87
C GLY A 48 -4.66 7.74 -18.53
N ILE A 49 -5.48 8.03 -17.52
CA ILE A 49 -5.87 9.41 -17.14
C ILE A 49 -4.67 10.28 -16.71
N PHE A 50 -3.55 9.65 -16.36
CA PHE A 50 -2.32 10.32 -15.91
C PHE A 50 -1.26 10.47 -17.01
N ASP A 51 -1.47 9.95 -18.22
CA ASP A 51 -0.45 9.84 -19.25
C ASP A 51 -0.05 11.20 -19.88
N ASP A 52 -0.93 12.19 -19.79
CA ASP A 52 -0.74 13.55 -20.28
C ASP A 52 -0.51 14.58 -19.16
N VAL A 53 -0.16 14.14 -17.96
CA VAL A 53 0.03 15.01 -16.80
C VAL A 53 1.49 15.45 -16.71
N ASP A 54 1.72 16.77 -16.74
CA ASP A 54 3.04 17.37 -16.59
C ASP A 54 3.47 17.45 -15.13
N PHE A 55 2.53 17.79 -14.22
CA PHE A 55 2.79 17.89 -12.78
C PHE A 55 1.71 17.18 -11.96
N PHE A 56 2.14 16.35 -11.02
CA PHE A 56 1.30 15.66 -10.06
C PHE A 56 1.59 16.15 -8.64
N PHE A 57 0.53 16.58 -7.93
CA PHE A 57 0.62 16.93 -6.51
C PHE A 57 -0.39 16.09 -5.73
N GLY A 58 0.11 15.15 -4.93
CA GLY A 58 -0.68 14.49 -3.90
C GLY A 58 -0.74 15.36 -2.65
N ASN A 59 -1.74 15.15 -1.80
CA ASN A 59 -1.76 15.81 -0.51
C ASN A 59 -2.47 14.95 0.54
N HIS A 60 -1.97 15.02 1.76
CA HIS A 60 -2.49 14.27 2.89
C HIS A 60 -2.50 15.14 4.15
N LEU A 61 -3.55 15.02 4.98
CA LEU A 61 -3.59 15.64 6.29
C LEU A 61 -2.54 14.98 7.20
N GLY A 62 -1.66 15.77 7.76
CA GLY A 62 -0.62 15.30 8.67
C GLY A 62 -1.16 14.96 10.06
N PHE A 63 -0.53 14.01 10.75
CA PHE A 63 -0.82 13.65 12.13
C PHE A 63 0.31 14.11 13.03
N ASN A 64 -0.03 14.52 14.26
CA ASN A 64 0.94 14.92 15.28
C ASN A 64 1.85 16.10 14.88
N LEU A 65 1.35 16.98 14.03
CA LEU A 65 2.05 18.18 13.58
C LEU A 65 1.40 19.44 14.13
N PRO A 66 2.14 20.53 14.37
CA PRO A 66 1.57 21.82 14.68
C PRO A 66 0.60 22.25 13.57
N THR A 67 -0.53 22.84 13.96
CA THR A 67 -1.48 23.41 13.00
C THR A 67 -0.79 24.44 12.13
N GLY A 68 -1.05 24.39 10.81
CA GLY A 68 -0.44 25.27 9.82
C GLY A 68 0.87 24.75 9.24
N THR A 69 1.40 23.61 9.71
CA THR A 69 2.56 22.97 9.09
C THR A 69 2.18 22.43 7.70
N ILE A 70 2.98 22.77 6.71
CA ILE A 70 2.91 22.22 5.35
C ILE A 70 4.27 21.63 5.01
N SER A 71 4.28 20.39 4.54
CA SER A 71 5.52 19.72 4.15
C SER A 71 5.46 19.25 2.70
N PRO A 72 6.17 19.92 1.80
CA PRO A 72 6.41 19.42 0.44
C PRO A 72 7.37 18.21 0.38
N GLU A 73 8.01 17.88 1.49
CA GLU A 73 8.88 16.71 1.66
C GLU A 73 8.43 15.92 2.89
N PRO A 74 7.35 15.15 2.80
CA PRO A 74 6.80 14.46 3.97
C PRO A 74 7.73 13.39 4.52
N GLY A 75 8.61 12.82 3.72
CA GLY A 75 9.54 11.76 4.10
C GLY A 75 9.46 10.56 3.16
N VAL A 76 9.57 9.35 3.72
CA VAL A 76 9.61 8.10 2.96
C VAL A 76 8.28 7.37 3.08
N PHE A 77 7.63 7.10 1.94
CA PHE A 77 6.58 6.08 1.85
C PHE A 77 7.19 4.76 1.39
N LEU A 78 6.85 3.71 2.11
CA LEU A 78 7.36 2.37 1.80
C LEU A 78 6.56 1.73 0.67
N ALA A 79 7.24 1.06 -0.24
CA ALA A 79 6.58 0.13 -1.14
C ALA A 79 5.93 -0.99 -0.32
N SER A 80 4.72 -1.39 -0.66
CA SER A 80 3.98 -2.44 0.04
C SER A 80 3.27 -3.39 -0.88
N THR A 81 3.05 -4.62 -0.38
CA THR A 81 2.23 -5.63 -1.03
C THR A 81 1.35 -6.30 0.02
N LYS A 82 0.04 -6.27 -0.21
CA LYS A 82 -0.96 -7.00 0.57
C LYS A 82 -1.30 -8.30 -0.15
N LEU A 83 -1.25 -9.41 0.57
CA LEU A 83 -1.52 -10.76 0.04
C LEU A 83 -2.63 -11.42 0.83
N ASP A 84 -3.55 -12.05 0.09
CA ASP A 84 -4.55 -12.96 0.63
C ASP A 84 -4.18 -14.38 0.20
N ALA A 85 -4.10 -15.31 1.16
CA ALA A 85 -3.77 -16.71 0.89
C ALA A 85 -4.90 -17.62 1.38
N THR A 86 -5.47 -18.40 0.46
CA THR A 86 -6.52 -19.38 0.73
C THR A 86 -5.94 -20.79 0.65
N PHE A 87 -5.90 -21.48 1.79
CA PHE A 87 -5.46 -22.86 1.87
C PHE A 87 -6.66 -23.81 1.77
N THR A 88 -6.56 -24.81 0.91
CA THR A 88 -7.58 -25.82 0.69
C THR A 88 -7.00 -27.22 1.01
N GLY A 89 -7.54 -27.84 2.01
CA GLY A 89 -7.21 -29.20 2.44
C GLY A 89 -8.37 -30.18 2.23
N LEU A 90 -8.49 -31.15 3.12
CA LEU A 90 -9.55 -32.17 3.08
C LEU A 90 -10.05 -32.46 4.48
N ALA A 91 -11.37 -32.38 4.68
CA ALA A 91 -12.00 -32.72 5.95
C ALA A 91 -11.93 -34.23 6.24
N ALA A 92 -11.70 -34.56 7.49
CA ALA A 92 -11.82 -35.93 8.01
C ALA A 92 -12.22 -35.89 9.49
N HIS A 93 -12.79 -36.95 9.98
CA HIS A 93 -13.08 -37.08 11.43
C HIS A 93 -11.78 -37.34 12.19
N SER A 94 -11.41 -36.46 13.11
CA SER A 94 -10.10 -36.49 13.78
C SER A 94 -9.86 -37.73 14.65
N GLY A 95 -10.91 -38.42 15.10
CA GLY A 95 -10.81 -39.62 15.91
C GLY A 95 -11.07 -40.93 15.15
N ALA A 96 -11.66 -40.89 13.95
CA ALA A 96 -12.01 -42.08 13.17
C ALA A 96 -11.03 -42.31 12.01
N ASP A 97 -10.81 -41.30 11.18
CA ASP A 97 -10.01 -41.41 9.96
C ASP A 97 -9.07 -40.19 9.76
N PRO A 98 -8.28 -39.76 10.74
CA PRO A 98 -7.45 -38.57 10.67
C PRO A 98 -6.48 -38.60 9.49
N GLN A 99 -5.98 -39.75 9.09
CA GLN A 99 -5.05 -39.96 7.98
C GLN A 99 -5.64 -39.65 6.59
N LYS A 100 -6.96 -39.54 6.47
CA LYS A 100 -7.63 -39.17 5.23
C LYS A 100 -7.72 -37.65 5.07
N GLY A 101 -7.48 -36.88 6.14
CA GLY A 101 -7.57 -35.44 6.16
C GLY A 101 -6.31 -34.74 5.68
N LYS A 102 -6.47 -33.53 5.15
CA LYS A 102 -5.39 -32.59 4.85
C LYS A 102 -5.67 -31.30 5.62
N ASN A 103 -4.78 -30.95 6.56
CA ASN A 103 -5.07 -29.93 7.56
C ASN A 103 -4.65 -28.54 7.11
N ALA A 104 -5.58 -27.77 6.55
CA ALA A 104 -5.35 -26.40 6.11
C ALA A 104 -5.06 -25.43 7.27
N LEU A 105 -5.60 -25.68 8.48
CA LEU A 105 -5.28 -24.87 9.66
C LEU A 105 -3.80 -24.96 10.01
N LEU A 106 -3.23 -26.19 10.01
CA LEU A 106 -1.81 -26.37 10.29
C LEU A 106 -0.93 -25.79 9.18
N ALA A 107 -1.35 -25.90 7.91
CA ALA A 107 -0.68 -25.25 6.78
C ALA A 107 -0.61 -23.73 6.98
N GLY A 108 -1.74 -23.09 7.30
CA GLY A 108 -1.80 -21.66 7.57
C GLY A 108 -0.99 -21.23 8.78
N ALA A 109 -1.05 -21.98 9.88
CA ALA A 109 -0.26 -21.71 11.08
C ALA A 109 1.25 -21.83 10.83
N ALA A 110 1.69 -22.88 10.12
CA ALA A 110 3.08 -23.04 9.72
C ALA A 110 3.55 -21.88 8.79
N ALA A 111 2.70 -21.47 7.84
CA ALA A 111 2.98 -20.35 6.97
C ALA A 111 3.17 -19.05 7.77
N ALA A 112 2.28 -18.75 8.72
CA ALA A 112 2.37 -17.57 9.56
C ALA A 112 3.71 -17.52 10.34
N LEU A 113 4.11 -18.63 10.96
CA LEU A 113 5.39 -18.73 11.67
C LEU A 113 6.58 -18.59 10.71
N ALA A 114 6.55 -19.27 9.56
CA ALA A 114 7.61 -19.24 8.58
C ALA A 114 7.80 -17.84 7.97
N ILE A 115 6.73 -17.09 7.74
CA ILE A 115 6.77 -15.71 7.25
C ILE A 115 7.49 -14.80 8.24
N HIS A 116 7.16 -14.88 9.53
CA HIS A 116 7.84 -14.11 10.57
C HIS A 116 9.33 -14.48 10.74
N GLY A 117 9.75 -15.65 10.24
CA GLY A 117 11.14 -16.09 10.15
C GLY A 117 11.87 -15.65 8.87
N ILE A 118 11.35 -14.74 8.06
CA ILE A 118 12.07 -14.19 6.90
C ILE A 118 13.28 -13.39 7.37
N THR A 119 14.46 -13.75 6.83
CA THR A 119 15.69 -12.99 7.08
C THR A 119 15.60 -11.64 6.39
N ARG A 120 15.66 -10.58 7.17
CA ARG A 120 15.62 -9.21 6.66
C ARG A 120 17.05 -8.75 6.35
N PRO A 121 17.27 -8.00 5.25
CA PRO A 121 18.57 -7.41 4.97
C PRO A 121 18.99 -6.44 6.08
N ILE A 122 20.28 -6.44 6.42
CA ILE A 122 20.83 -5.59 7.50
C ILE A 122 20.90 -4.13 7.02
N GLY A 123 20.45 -3.22 7.87
CA GLY A 123 20.50 -1.78 7.58
C GLY A 123 19.34 -1.27 6.73
N GLU A 124 18.49 -2.16 6.23
CA GLU A 124 17.38 -1.83 5.34
C GLU A 124 16.04 -1.76 6.10
N VAL A 125 15.15 -0.88 5.66
CA VAL A 125 13.82 -0.75 6.26
C VAL A 125 12.85 -1.71 5.59
N THR A 126 12.42 -2.71 6.35
CA THR A 126 11.40 -3.67 5.91
C THR A 126 10.37 -3.90 7.03
N ALA A 127 9.14 -4.22 6.65
CA ALA A 127 8.11 -4.63 7.59
C ALA A 127 7.35 -5.84 7.04
N LEU A 128 6.76 -6.60 7.94
CA LEU A 128 5.83 -7.66 7.60
C LEU A 128 4.86 -7.90 8.76
N ASN A 129 3.67 -8.31 8.42
CA ASN A 129 2.68 -8.73 9.40
C ASN A 129 1.71 -9.73 8.79
N VAL A 130 1.39 -10.80 9.54
CA VAL A 130 0.22 -11.63 9.29
C VAL A 130 -0.90 -11.06 10.17
N GLY A 131 -1.84 -10.37 9.54
CA GLY A 131 -2.90 -9.63 10.25
C GLY A 131 -4.06 -10.52 10.66
N THR A 132 -4.44 -11.49 9.82
CA THR A 132 -5.52 -12.44 10.11
C THR A 132 -5.16 -13.86 9.70
N LEU A 133 -5.66 -14.82 10.45
CA LEU A 133 -5.70 -16.24 10.09
C LEU A 133 -6.99 -16.85 10.63
N VAL A 134 -7.89 -17.22 9.74
CA VAL A 134 -9.17 -17.85 10.07
C VAL A 134 -9.18 -19.25 9.49
N ALA A 135 -9.47 -20.28 10.31
CA ALA A 135 -9.38 -21.67 9.86
C ALA A 135 -10.33 -22.60 10.62
N GLY A 136 -10.76 -23.67 9.93
CA GLY A 136 -11.49 -24.78 10.51
C GLY A 136 -12.96 -24.50 10.82
N GLN A 137 -13.67 -25.54 11.28
CA GLN A 137 -15.11 -25.50 11.51
C GLN A 137 -15.52 -26.15 12.86
N GLY A 138 -14.69 -27.02 13.42
CA GLY A 138 -15.04 -27.72 14.66
C GLY A 138 -13.87 -28.54 15.20
N ARG A 139 -13.91 -28.83 16.52
CA ARG A 139 -12.81 -29.44 17.25
C ARG A 139 -12.49 -30.89 16.86
N ASN A 140 -13.43 -31.59 16.29
CA ASN A 140 -13.32 -33.01 15.90
C ASN A 140 -13.23 -33.20 14.37
N VAL A 141 -12.97 -32.15 13.61
CA VAL A 141 -12.83 -32.18 12.16
C VAL A 141 -11.45 -31.66 11.78
N VAL A 142 -10.68 -32.43 10.98
CA VAL A 142 -9.48 -31.93 10.32
C VAL A 142 -9.88 -30.75 9.43
N ALA A 143 -9.27 -29.60 9.64
CA ALA A 143 -9.70 -28.35 9.02
C ALA A 143 -9.48 -28.36 7.49
N PRO A 144 -10.54 -28.28 6.66
CA PRO A 144 -10.41 -28.34 5.22
C PRO A 144 -10.03 -26.99 4.58
N ASN A 145 -10.07 -25.89 5.33
CA ASN A 145 -9.79 -24.57 4.82
C ASN A 145 -9.11 -23.69 5.87
N ALA A 146 -8.31 -22.74 5.36
CA ALA A 146 -7.80 -21.61 6.12
C ALA A 146 -7.66 -20.40 5.17
N PHE A 147 -7.86 -19.20 5.72
CA PHE A 147 -7.68 -17.93 5.02
C PHE A 147 -6.76 -17.05 5.83
N MET A 148 -5.73 -16.50 5.18
CA MET A 148 -4.72 -15.66 5.81
C MET A 148 -4.57 -14.35 5.03
N GLN A 149 -4.50 -13.24 5.76
CA GLN A 149 -4.17 -11.94 5.20
C GLN A 149 -2.87 -11.43 5.80
N LEU A 150 -1.99 -10.97 4.93
CA LEU A 150 -0.68 -10.45 5.32
C LEU A 150 -0.27 -9.25 4.49
N GLU A 151 0.67 -8.49 5.04
CA GLU A 151 1.30 -7.37 4.37
C GLU A 151 2.81 -7.48 4.50
N VAL A 152 3.52 -7.13 3.43
CA VAL A 152 4.96 -6.93 3.43
C VAL A 152 5.30 -5.54 2.91
N ARG A 153 6.36 -4.93 3.44
CA ARG A 153 6.83 -3.60 3.04
C ARG A 153 8.35 -3.59 2.88
N GLY A 154 8.82 -2.72 2.00
CA GLY A 154 10.24 -2.39 1.83
C GLY A 154 10.41 -0.91 1.53
N GLU A 155 11.54 -0.33 1.92
CA GLU A 155 11.89 1.06 1.63
C GLU A 155 11.99 1.29 0.12
N THR A 156 12.41 0.26 -0.63
CA THR A 156 12.44 0.25 -2.10
C THR A 156 11.54 -0.84 -2.68
N GLU A 157 11.23 -0.73 -3.97
CA GLU A 157 10.48 -1.75 -4.69
C GLU A 157 11.21 -3.11 -4.70
N GLU A 158 12.55 -3.11 -4.80
CA GLU A 158 13.37 -4.31 -4.76
C GLU A 158 13.27 -5.01 -3.41
N LEU A 159 13.33 -4.25 -2.31
CA LEU A 159 13.18 -4.80 -0.96
C LEU A 159 11.76 -5.35 -0.73
N ASN A 160 10.74 -4.62 -1.19
CA ASN A 160 9.37 -5.11 -1.13
C ASN A 160 9.17 -6.39 -1.95
N ALA A 161 9.75 -6.45 -3.16
CA ALA A 161 9.73 -7.64 -4.00
C ALA A 161 10.42 -8.83 -3.32
N TYR A 162 11.58 -8.61 -2.72
CA TYR A 162 12.28 -9.63 -1.92
C TYR A 162 11.39 -10.17 -0.80
N MET A 163 10.79 -9.29 0.01
CA MET A 163 9.93 -9.66 1.13
C MET A 163 8.68 -10.43 0.66
N ARG A 164 8.05 -9.95 -0.42
CA ARG A 164 6.90 -10.60 -1.06
C ARG A 164 7.23 -12.01 -1.55
N ASP A 165 8.33 -12.16 -2.29
CA ASP A 165 8.71 -13.44 -2.88
C ASP A 165 9.13 -14.45 -1.82
N GLN A 166 9.79 -14.00 -0.74
CA GLN A 166 10.06 -14.82 0.43
C GLN A 166 8.77 -15.29 1.13
N ALA A 167 7.78 -14.39 1.29
CA ALA A 167 6.49 -14.73 1.89
C ALA A 167 5.74 -15.77 1.04
N ILE A 168 5.62 -15.54 -0.26
CA ILE A 168 4.96 -16.46 -1.21
C ILE A 168 5.63 -17.85 -1.17
N ARG A 169 6.96 -17.90 -1.18
CA ARG A 169 7.70 -19.16 -1.10
C ARG A 169 7.39 -19.94 0.18
N LYS A 170 7.32 -19.24 1.32
CA LYS A 170 7.00 -19.86 2.61
C LYS A 170 5.56 -20.33 2.69
N ILE A 171 4.61 -19.57 2.16
CA ILE A 171 3.20 -19.97 2.06
C ILE A 171 3.07 -21.27 1.27
N LYS A 172 3.67 -21.34 0.07
CA LYS A 172 3.64 -22.53 -0.79
C LYS A 172 4.27 -23.75 -0.11
N ALA A 173 5.46 -23.59 0.46
CA ALA A 173 6.15 -24.66 1.18
C ALA A 173 5.33 -25.17 2.38
N SER A 174 4.64 -24.29 3.09
CA SER A 174 3.78 -24.67 4.20
C SER A 174 2.52 -25.41 3.74
N ALA A 175 1.95 -25.04 2.60
CA ALA A 175 0.84 -25.79 2.01
C ALA A 175 1.29 -27.20 1.61
N ASP A 176 2.44 -27.33 0.94
CA ASP A 176 3.01 -28.62 0.54
C ASP A 176 3.30 -29.52 1.74
N MET A 177 3.78 -28.96 2.86
CA MET A 177 4.07 -29.70 4.11
C MET A 177 2.84 -30.47 4.65
N TYR A 178 1.63 -29.99 4.36
CA TYR A 178 0.37 -30.59 4.82
C TYR A 178 -0.50 -31.10 3.67
N ASP A 179 0.08 -31.31 2.49
CA ASP A 179 -0.62 -31.75 1.27
C ASP A 179 -1.83 -30.88 0.89
N CYS A 180 -1.81 -29.61 1.25
CA CYS A 180 -2.85 -28.65 0.93
C CYS A 180 -2.56 -27.92 -0.39
N GLN A 181 -3.60 -27.49 -1.07
CA GLN A 181 -3.48 -26.50 -2.13
C GLN A 181 -3.48 -25.09 -1.53
N VAL A 182 -2.85 -24.13 -2.21
CA VAL A 182 -2.93 -22.72 -1.83
C VAL A 182 -3.10 -21.84 -3.04
N ASP A 183 -4.07 -20.92 -2.96
CA ASP A 183 -4.23 -19.80 -3.89
C ASP A 183 -3.76 -18.52 -3.19
N ILE A 184 -3.00 -17.68 -3.92
CA ILE A 184 -2.42 -16.45 -3.39
C ILE A 184 -2.79 -15.31 -4.32
N VAL A 185 -3.52 -14.33 -3.77
CA VAL A 185 -3.99 -13.15 -4.51
C VAL A 185 -3.31 -11.91 -3.96
N LYS A 186 -2.83 -11.05 -4.85
CA LYS A 186 -2.37 -9.70 -4.48
C LYS A 186 -3.60 -8.82 -4.27
N ALA A 187 -3.87 -8.46 -3.01
CA ALA A 187 -5.03 -7.69 -2.60
C ALA A 187 -4.84 -6.17 -2.70
N GLY A 188 -3.60 -5.71 -2.71
CA GLY A 188 -3.26 -4.29 -2.83
C GLY A 188 -1.75 -4.07 -2.93
N GLU A 189 -1.36 -2.89 -3.40
CA GLU A 189 0.04 -2.51 -3.55
C GLU A 189 0.26 -1.00 -3.54
N ALA A 190 1.44 -0.57 -3.11
CA ALA A 190 1.96 0.78 -3.28
C ALA A 190 3.42 0.69 -3.72
N THR A 191 3.88 1.68 -4.48
CA THR A 191 5.28 1.81 -4.87
C THR A 191 6.05 2.66 -3.86
N GLU A 192 7.38 2.64 -3.92
CA GLU A 192 8.18 3.60 -3.17
C GLU A 192 7.91 5.04 -3.61
N PHE A 193 8.08 5.97 -2.69
CA PHE A 193 7.92 7.40 -2.98
C PHE A 193 9.25 8.00 -3.46
N LYS A 194 9.25 8.51 -4.69
CA LYS A 194 10.38 9.22 -5.29
C LYS A 194 9.89 10.55 -5.88
N PRO A 195 9.85 11.63 -5.08
CA PRO A 195 9.42 12.93 -5.56
C PRO A 195 10.45 13.57 -6.48
N ASP A 196 9.99 14.47 -7.35
CA ASP A 196 10.84 15.27 -8.21
C ASP A 196 11.19 16.60 -7.55
N GLN A 197 12.45 16.98 -7.59
CA GLN A 197 12.96 18.20 -6.94
C GLN A 197 12.24 19.47 -7.42
N GLU A 198 11.93 19.57 -8.71
CA GLU A 198 11.21 20.71 -9.26
C GLU A 198 9.78 20.82 -8.71
N ALA A 199 9.08 19.69 -8.55
CA ALA A 199 7.76 19.68 -7.95
C ALA A 199 7.81 20.05 -6.44
N ILE A 200 8.82 19.58 -5.71
CA ILE A 200 9.07 19.97 -4.34
C ILE A 200 9.27 21.48 -4.22
N GLU A 201 10.09 22.08 -5.08
CA GLU A 201 10.37 23.53 -5.09
C GLU A 201 9.11 24.35 -5.34
N LEU A 202 8.28 23.95 -6.31
CA LEU A 202 6.99 24.58 -6.57
C LEU A 202 6.05 24.48 -5.36
N ALA A 203 5.99 23.33 -4.72
CA ALA A 203 5.18 23.13 -3.53
C ALA A 203 5.68 23.99 -2.34
N TYR A 204 7.00 24.17 -2.16
CA TYR A 204 7.53 25.11 -1.16
C TYR A 204 7.18 26.56 -1.44
N ILE A 205 7.25 27.00 -2.72
CA ILE A 205 6.84 28.36 -3.11
C ILE A 205 5.36 28.56 -2.73
N ALA A 206 4.49 27.60 -3.05
CA ALA A 206 3.08 27.68 -2.71
C ALA A 206 2.85 27.68 -1.18
N ALA A 207 3.53 26.81 -0.45
CA ALA A 207 3.41 26.72 1.01
C ALA A 207 3.79 28.03 1.72
N ARG A 208 4.87 28.66 1.31
CA ARG A 208 5.34 29.96 1.88
C ARG A 208 4.38 31.12 1.66
N ASN A 209 3.46 31.01 0.71
CA ASN A 209 2.43 32.03 0.50
C ASN A 209 1.27 31.94 1.50
N VAL A 210 1.13 30.80 2.21
CA VAL A 210 -0.03 30.54 3.08
C VAL A 210 0.37 30.20 4.52
N THR A 211 1.67 29.96 4.78
CA THR A 211 2.19 29.70 6.14
C THR A 211 3.55 30.37 6.34
N THR A 212 4.07 30.30 7.57
CA THR A 212 5.41 30.83 7.89
C THR A 212 6.51 29.90 7.37
N GLU A 213 7.71 30.44 7.14
CA GLU A 213 8.87 29.64 6.71
C GLU A 213 9.24 28.53 7.69
N GLU A 214 9.04 28.75 8.99
CA GLU A 214 9.25 27.74 10.04
C GLU A 214 8.29 26.54 9.90
N LEU A 215 7.07 26.78 9.44
CA LEU A 215 6.03 25.76 9.24
C LEU A 215 6.05 25.15 7.84
N ALA A 216 6.67 25.79 6.84
CA ALA A 216 6.92 25.23 5.51
C ALA A 216 8.26 24.50 5.50
N ARG A 217 8.30 23.24 5.93
CA ARG A 217 9.55 22.50 6.18
C ARG A 217 9.44 21.02 5.85
N PRO A 218 10.58 20.34 5.55
CA PRO A 218 10.60 18.89 5.43
C PRO A 218 10.27 18.23 6.77
N LEU A 219 9.55 17.13 6.75
CA LEU A 219 9.23 16.37 7.96
C LEU A 219 10.23 15.25 8.24
N GLY A 220 10.81 14.66 7.19
CA GLY A 220 11.76 13.56 7.30
C GLY A 220 11.17 12.32 7.99
N LEU A 221 9.85 12.14 7.94
CA LEU A 221 9.16 11.04 8.59
C LEU A 221 9.33 9.76 7.77
N LYS A 222 9.42 8.63 8.45
CA LYS A 222 9.19 7.32 7.84
C LYS A 222 7.69 7.07 7.90
N LEU A 223 7.03 7.29 6.78
CA LEU A 223 5.58 7.20 6.66
C LEU A 223 5.16 5.75 6.34
N GLY A 224 3.85 5.53 6.37
CA GLY A 224 3.24 4.26 5.97
C GLY A 224 3.45 3.93 4.49
N SER A 225 2.46 3.35 3.89
CA SER A 225 2.36 3.16 2.45
C SER A 225 1.19 3.97 1.94
N GLU A 226 1.35 4.55 0.75
CA GLU A 226 0.34 5.38 0.10
C GLU A 226 0.28 4.98 -1.38
N ASP A 227 -0.86 4.54 -1.86
CA ASP A 227 -0.94 4.01 -3.23
C ASP A 227 -1.02 5.10 -4.31
N CYS A 228 -1.24 6.37 -3.96
CA CYS A 228 -1.09 7.48 -4.90
C CYS A 228 0.34 7.57 -5.48
N THR A 229 1.34 6.95 -4.83
CA THR A 229 2.69 6.78 -5.38
C THR A 229 2.70 6.06 -6.72
N ILE A 230 1.71 5.18 -6.98
CA ILE A 230 1.53 4.52 -8.28
C ILE A 230 1.14 5.53 -9.36
N MET A 231 0.29 6.51 -9.02
CA MET A 231 -0.11 7.59 -9.94
C MET A 231 1.08 8.49 -10.25
N LEU A 232 1.83 8.92 -9.22
CA LEU A 232 3.06 9.67 -9.39
C LEU A 232 4.06 8.95 -10.30
N ARG A 233 4.28 7.65 -10.06
CA ARG A 233 5.16 6.83 -10.88
C ARG A 233 4.69 6.79 -12.35
N ARG A 234 3.39 6.71 -12.60
CA ARG A 234 2.84 6.74 -13.96
C ARG A 234 3.11 8.06 -14.65
N VAL A 235 2.90 9.18 -13.97
CA VAL A 235 3.22 10.53 -14.46
C VAL A 235 4.70 10.63 -14.84
N GLN A 236 5.59 10.19 -13.94
CA GLN A 236 7.04 10.19 -14.19
C GLN A 236 7.46 9.31 -15.39
N GLN A 237 6.81 8.16 -15.59
CA GLN A 237 7.07 7.28 -16.74
C GLN A 237 6.70 7.94 -18.07
N HIS A 238 5.79 8.92 -18.06
CA HIS A 238 5.39 9.71 -19.24
C HIS A 238 6.11 11.06 -19.34
N GLY A 239 7.13 11.30 -18.52
CA GLY A 239 7.98 12.48 -18.57
C GLY A 239 7.51 13.66 -17.70
N GLY A 240 6.40 13.49 -17.00
CA GLY A 240 5.94 14.46 -16.00
C GLY A 240 6.69 14.34 -14.67
N LYS A 241 6.37 15.20 -13.73
CA LYS A 241 7.00 15.34 -12.42
C LYS A 241 5.96 15.40 -11.32
N GLY A 242 6.36 15.17 -10.06
CA GLY A 242 5.41 15.34 -8.97
C GLY A 242 6.01 15.17 -7.58
N THR A 243 5.18 15.51 -6.60
CA THR A 243 5.44 15.29 -5.17
C THR A 243 4.12 15.04 -4.42
N PHE A 244 4.24 14.80 -3.12
CA PHE A 244 3.12 14.51 -2.24
C PHE A 244 3.15 15.41 -1.01
#